data_da0a4609b74ea34332d4c1ae3b598fa6
#
_entry.id   da0a4609b74ea34332d4c1ae3b598fa6
#
_cell.length_a   1.000
_cell.length_b   1.000
_cell.length_c   1.000
_cell.angle_alpha   90.00
_cell.angle_beta   90.00
_cell.angle_gamma   90.00
#
_symmetry.space_group_name_H-M   'P 1'
#
loop_
_entity.id
_entity.type
_entity.pdbx_description
1 polymer ?
#
loop_
_entity_poly.entity_id
_entity_poly.type
_entity_poly.pdbx_seq_one_letter_code
_entity_poly.pdbx_strand_id
1 'polypeptide(L)'
;FIGILSVGKKQQEKERFTVLPKICAMPVEIGRRTREFPVEPETYSNERGGQDATEIYQIREYHIPDPVQMIHWKISAKAGKMMVKESSHPLGCAVCIRLWLSDAAKDFKKLERMMEICASLSRTLVEEHCMHVVAWFDQKNVRVVRWRVKDEETFYEMLWELMEAVPVAKREEEQSGLEEVFRTQKFSSVLVLDGQ
;
A
#
# COMPACT_ATOMS: atom_id res chain seq x y z
N PHE A 1 -61.65 13.17 36.48
CA PHE A 1 -60.67 12.68 35.48
C PHE A 1 -59.42 13.56 35.59
N ILE A 2 -58.38 13.03 36.18
CA ILE A 2 -57.10 13.69 36.23
C ILE A 2 -56.30 13.20 35.03
N GLY A 3 -56.12 14.07 34.04
CA GLY A 3 -55.26 13.80 32.88
C GLY A 3 -53.80 13.87 33.29
N ILE A 4 -53.08 12.76 33.25
CA ILE A 4 -51.63 12.74 33.44
C ILE A 4 -51.02 13.22 32.13
N LEU A 5 -50.49 14.47 32.13
CA LEU A 5 -49.66 14.98 31.05
C LEU A 5 -48.28 14.38 31.18
N SER A 6 -47.96 13.45 30.33
CA SER A 6 -46.58 12.95 30.19
C SER A 6 -45.79 13.87 29.26
N VAL A 7 -44.86 14.63 29.79
CA VAL A 7 -43.91 15.44 29.01
C VAL A 7 -42.62 14.63 28.86
N GLY A 8 -42.47 13.93 27.76
CA GLY A 8 -41.28 13.21 27.40
C GLY A 8 -40.42 14.03 26.41
N LYS A 9 -39.17 14.28 26.74
CA LYS A 9 -38.20 14.85 25.81
C LYS A 9 -37.66 13.69 24.97
N LYS A 10 -37.96 13.69 23.68
CA LYS A 10 -37.44 12.66 22.76
C LYS A 10 -35.96 12.94 22.53
N GLN A 11 -35.09 12.17 23.18
CA GLN A 11 -33.66 12.25 22.96
C GLN A 11 -33.33 11.32 21.79
N GLN A 12 -32.81 11.88 20.72
CA GLN A 12 -32.40 11.14 19.54
C GLN A 12 -30.86 11.07 19.58
N GLU A 13 -30.33 9.93 19.98
CA GLU A 13 -28.92 9.62 19.85
C GLU A 13 -28.67 9.10 18.45
N LYS A 14 -27.71 9.70 17.76
CA LYS A 14 -27.26 9.21 16.45
C LYS A 14 -25.89 8.59 16.65
N GLU A 15 -25.82 7.29 16.53
CA GLU A 15 -24.56 6.57 16.44
C GLU A 15 -24.18 6.40 14.97
N ARG A 16 -22.88 6.58 14.69
CA ARG A 16 -22.32 6.28 13.38
C ARG A 16 -21.57 4.97 13.48
N PHE A 17 -21.90 4.04 12.62
CA PHE A 17 -21.10 2.84 12.41
C PHE A 17 -20.67 2.80 10.95
N THR A 18 -19.46 2.29 10.73
CA THR A 18 -18.89 2.13 9.41
C THR A 18 -18.90 0.66 9.07
N VAL A 19 -19.44 0.32 7.91
CA VAL A 19 -19.45 -1.04 7.39
C VAL A 19 -18.28 -1.17 6.43
N LEU A 20 -17.35 -2.05 6.73
CA LEU A 20 -16.23 -2.35 5.85
C LEU A 20 -16.71 -3.08 4.58
N PRO A 21 -16.06 -2.86 3.43
CA PRO A 21 -16.38 -3.60 2.21
C PRO A 21 -16.12 -5.08 2.41
N LYS A 22 -16.86 -5.91 1.70
CA LYS A 22 -16.68 -7.35 1.74
C LYS A 22 -15.32 -7.72 1.15
N ILE A 23 -14.53 -8.45 1.92
CA ILE A 23 -13.22 -8.94 1.48
C ILE A 23 -13.38 -10.40 1.09
N CYS A 24 -13.03 -10.73 -0.14
CA CYS A 24 -13.04 -12.08 -0.68
C CYS A 24 -11.62 -12.50 -1.02
N ALA A 25 -11.25 -13.76 -0.73
CA ALA A 25 -9.99 -14.30 -1.20
C ALA A 25 -9.96 -14.29 -2.74
N MET A 26 -8.96 -13.66 -3.31
CA MET A 26 -8.75 -13.59 -4.75
C MET A 26 -7.50 -14.40 -5.11
N PRO A 27 -7.56 -15.32 -6.09
CA PRO A 27 -6.37 -16.02 -6.55
C PRO A 27 -5.49 -15.03 -7.33
N VAL A 28 -4.43 -14.54 -6.69
CA VAL A 28 -3.43 -13.66 -7.32
C VAL A 28 -2.12 -14.41 -7.40
N GLU A 29 -1.60 -14.59 -8.62
CA GLU A 29 -0.28 -15.14 -8.84
C GLU A 29 0.72 -13.99 -9.01
N ILE A 30 1.64 -13.86 -8.06
CA ILE A 30 2.67 -12.83 -8.12
C ILE A 30 3.88 -13.41 -8.84
N GLY A 31 4.06 -12.99 -10.09
CA GLY A 31 5.15 -13.42 -10.94
C GLY A 31 6.53 -13.05 -10.35
N ARG A 32 7.55 -13.84 -10.69
CA ARG A 32 8.93 -13.64 -10.25
C ARG A 32 9.46 -12.24 -10.56
N ARG A 33 9.10 -11.68 -11.72
CA ARG A 33 9.49 -10.31 -12.11
C ARG A 33 8.97 -9.25 -11.15
N THR A 34 7.78 -9.43 -10.59
CA THR A 34 7.19 -8.50 -9.63
C THR A 34 7.90 -8.58 -8.27
N ARG A 35 8.30 -9.78 -7.86
CA ARG A 35 9.05 -9.98 -6.60
C ARG A 35 10.50 -9.49 -6.68
N GLU A 36 11.13 -9.58 -7.84
CA GLU A 36 12.52 -9.21 -8.09
C GLU A 36 12.67 -7.84 -8.78
N PHE A 37 11.58 -7.08 -8.90
CA PHE A 37 11.60 -5.80 -9.60
C PHE A 37 12.43 -4.77 -8.82
N PRO A 38 13.51 -4.24 -9.43
CA PRO A 38 14.31 -3.20 -8.78
C PRO A 38 13.49 -1.90 -8.74
N VAL A 39 12.97 -1.57 -7.59
CA VAL A 39 12.33 -0.28 -7.34
C VAL A 39 13.36 0.59 -6.65
N GLU A 40 13.47 1.85 -7.03
CA GLU A 40 14.27 2.81 -6.26
C GLU A 40 13.71 2.85 -4.83
N PRO A 41 14.48 2.42 -3.85
CA PRO A 41 13.97 2.27 -2.49
C PRO A 41 13.84 3.66 -1.86
N GLU A 42 12.64 4.02 -1.47
CA GLU A 42 12.45 5.17 -0.57
C GLU A 42 12.87 4.81 0.86
N THR A 43 12.89 3.51 1.17
CA THR A 43 13.28 2.98 2.48
C THR A 43 13.90 1.59 2.35
N TYR A 44 14.86 1.28 3.20
CA TYR A 44 15.53 -0.02 3.25
C TYR A 44 14.96 -0.86 4.41
N SER A 45 14.96 -2.17 4.21
CA SER A 45 14.57 -3.09 5.27
C SER A 45 15.64 -3.18 6.34
N ASN A 46 15.25 -2.99 7.59
CA ASN A 46 16.09 -3.26 8.74
C ASN A 46 16.02 -4.74 9.19
N GLU A 47 15.20 -5.56 8.54
CA GLU A 47 14.93 -6.95 8.97
C GLU A 47 15.56 -7.99 8.07
N ARG A 48 15.91 -7.64 6.82
CA ARG A 48 16.48 -8.59 5.85
C ARG A 48 17.61 -7.97 5.06
N GLY A 49 18.72 -8.68 4.97
CA GLY A 49 19.79 -8.40 4.04
C GLY A 49 19.37 -8.61 2.58
N GLY A 50 19.90 -7.81 1.67
CA GLY A 50 19.62 -7.83 0.23
C GLY A 50 20.86 -7.68 -0.61
N GLN A 51 20.68 -7.36 -1.89
CA GLN A 51 21.79 -7.19 -2.85
C GLN A 51 22.10 -5.74 -3.21
N ASP A 52 21.39 -4.78 -2.59
CA ASP A 52 21.69 -3.37 -2.85
C ASP A 52 22.99 -2.96 -2.14
N ALA A 53 23.98 -2.59 -2.92
CA ALA A 53 25.31 -2.21 -2.43
C ALA A 53 25.37 -0.79 -1.87
N THR A 54 24.32 0.01 -2.00
CA THR A 54 24.30 1.42 -1.59
C THR A 54 24.08 1.59 -0.10
N GLU A 55 23.41 0.64 0.56
CA GLU A 55 23.19 0.67 1.99
C GLU A 55 23.53 -0.67 2.66
N ILE A 56 24.25 -0.58 3.77
CA ILE A 56 24.72 -1.76 4.50
C ILE A 56 23.68 -2.07 5.60
N TYR A 57 23.05 -3.25 5.47
CA TYR A 57 22.12 -3.77 6.48
C TYR A 57 22.85 -4.13 7.78
N GLN A 58 23.90 -4.95 7.65
CA GLN A 58 24.74 -5.35 8.77
C GLN A 58 26.13 -5.82 8.30
N ILE A 59 27.03 -6.00 9.28
CA ILE A 59 28.33 -6.59 9.06
C ILE A 59 28.40 -7.87 9.88
N ARG A 60 28.58 -8.99 9.19
CA ARG A 60 28.66 -10.33 9.82
C ARG A 60 29.97 -11.04 9.45
N GLU A 61 30.22 -12.14 10.10
CA GLU A 61 31.36 -13.00 9.78
C GLU A 61 31.17 -13.64 8.40
N TYR A 62 32.29 -13.76 7.66
CA TYR A 62 32.31 -14.41 6.36
C TYR A 62 32.03 -15.91 6.48
N HIS A 63 31.18 -16.43 5.62
CA HIS A 63 30.91 -17.84 5.45
C HIS A 63 31.01 -18.24 3.98
N ILE A 64 31.51 -19.43 3.69
CA ILE A 64 31.45 -19.99 2.34
C ILE A 64 29.97 -20.35 2.05
N PRO A 65 29.34 -19.83 0.96
CA PRO A 65 29.89 -19.31 -0.30
C PRO A 65 29.80 -17.78 -0.49
N ASP A 66 29.98 -16.95 0.52
CA ASP A 66 29.90 -15.49 0.35
C ASP A 66 30.86 -14.98 -0.72
N PRO A 67 30.42 -14.00 -1.57
CA PRO A 67 31.30 -13.40 -2.56
C PRO A 67 32.43 -12.59 -1.89
N VAL A 68 33.67 -12.82 -2.31
CA VAL A 68 34.86 -12.13 -1.78
C VAL A 68 34.75 -10.60 -1.94
N GLN A 69 34.05 -10.12 -2.94
CA GLN A 69 33.80 -8.70 -3.20
C GLN A 69 33.03 -7.99 -2.10
N MET A 70 32.25 -8.73 -1.28
CA MET A 70 31.50 -8.19 -0.16
C MET A 70 32.32 -8.08 1.13
N ILE A 71 33.56 -8.50 1.14
CA ILE A 71 34.43 -8.42 2.34
C ILE A 71 34.68 -6.96 2.70
N HIS A 72 34.42 -6.63 3.96
CA HIS A 72 34.71 -5.32 4.52
C HIS A 72 36.14 -5.28 5.10
N TRP A 73 37.13 -5.13 4.26
CA TRP A 73 38.55 -5.22 4.61
C TRP A 73 38.95 -4.41 5.84
N LYS A 74 38.45 -3.18 5.97
CA LYS A 74 38.78 -2.30 7.11
C LYS A 74 38.29 -2.84 8.45
N ILE A 75 37.10 -3.43 8.49
CA ILE A 75 36.56 -4.03 9.71
C ILE A 75 37.18 -5.40 9.95
N SER A 76 37.39 -6.18 8.91
CA SER A 76 38.08 -7.47 8.99
C SER A 76 39.48 -7.31 9.64
N ALA A 77 40.24 -6.31 9.23
CA ALA A 77 41.53 -6.03 9.81
C ALA A 77 41.47 -5.64 11.30
N LYS A 78 40.43 -4.94 11.73
CA LYS A 78 40.22 -4.60 13.14
C LYS A 78 39.73 -5.78 13.97
N ALA A 79 38.86 -6.61 13.39
CA ALA A 79 38.24 -7.74 14.08
C ALA A 79 39.14 -8.99 14.12
N GLY A 80 40.20 -9.03 13.34
CA GLY A 80 41.10 -10.20 13.23
C GLY A 80 40.44 -11.41 12.54
N LYS A 81 39.27 -11.20 11.88
CA LYS A 81 38.49 -12.21 11.17
C LYS A 81 37.82 -11.60 9.97
N MET A 82 37.53 -12.42 8.96
CA MET A 82 36.86 -11.95 7.76
C MET A 82 35.45 -11.52 8.03
N MET A 83 35.13 -10.26 7.71
CA MET A 83 33.79 -9.67 7.89
C MET A 83 33.24 -9.28 6.53
N VAL A 84 31.96 -9.58 6.32
CA VAL A 84 31.22 -9.31 5.07
C VAL A 84 30.19 -8.23 5.31
N LYS A 85 30.07 -7.33 4.34
CA LYS A 85 28.95 -6.39 4.25
C LYS A 85 27.75 -7.15 3.74
N GLU A 86 26.69 -7.16 4.49
CA GLU A 86 25.38 -7.60 4.05
C GLU A 86 24.58 -6.37 3.64
N SER A 87 24.23 -6.29 2.36
CA SER A 87 23.48 -5.15 1.83
C SER A 87 22.02 -5.19 2.27
N SER A 88 21.40 -4.03 2.37
CA SER A 88 19.98 -3.92 2.64
C SER A 88 19.14 -4.48 1.49
N HIS A 89 17.98 -4.97 1.82
CA HIS A 89 16.98 -5.33 0.82
C HIS A 89 16.09 -4.12 0.54
N PRO A 90 16.08 -3.58 -0.69
CA PRO A 90 15.24 -2.44 -0.99
C PRO A 90 13.77 -2.82 -0.83
N LEU A 91 13.05 -2.08 0.01
CA LEU A 91 11.62 -2.23 0.21
C LEU A 91 10.89 -1.45 -0.88
N GLY A 92 10.91 -1.96 -2.10
CA GLY A 92 10.19 -1.37 -3.21
C GLY A 92 8.77 -1.91 -3.35
N CYS A 93 7.83 -1.03 -3.68
CA CYS A 93 6.48 -1.45 -4.07
C CYS A 93 6.47 -1.73 -5.56
N ALA A 94 6.50 -3.02 -5.93
CA ALA A 94 6.48 -3.41 -7.34
C ALA A 94 5.08 -3.34 -7.96
N VAL A 95 4.02 -3.33 -7.15
CA VAL A 95 2.62 -3.32 -7.60
C VAL A 95 1.95 -2.01 -7.21
N CYS A 96 1.18 -1.43 -8.13
CA CYS A 96 0.33 -0.27 -7.86
C CYS A 96 -1.12 -0.60 -8.24
N ILE A 97 -2.05 -0.39 -7.32
CA ILE A 97 -3.49 -0.45 -7.56
C ILE A 97 -3.98 0.99 -7.69
N ARG A 98 -4.48 1.37 -8.86
CA ARG A 98 -5.05 2.69 -9.12
C ARG A 98 -6.56 2.59 -9.22
N LEU A 99 -7.26 3.43 -8.50
CA LEU A 99 -8.72 3.51 -8.57
C LEU A 99 -9.14 4.74 -9.35
N TRP A 100 -10.01 4.54 -10.33
CA TRP A 100 -10.69 5.60 -11.07
C TRP A 100 -12.06 5.84 -10.46
N LEU A 101 -12.10 6.59 -9.35
CA LEU A 101 -13.34 6.82 -8.59
C LEU A 101 -14.37 7.63 -9.38
N SER A 102 -13.92 8.44 -10.34
CA SER A 102 -14.81 9.22 -11.22
C SER A 102 -15.79 8.35 -12.03
N ASP A 103 -15.35 7.15 -12.43
CA ASP A 103 -16.19 6.24 -13.21
C ASP A 103 -17.36 5.67 -12.41
N ALA A 104 -17.25 5.68 -11.09
CA ALA A 104 -18.27 5.23 -10.17
C ALA A 104 -18.95 6.39 -9.38
N ALA A 105 -18.61 7.65 -9.65
CA ALA A 105 -19.07 8.80 -8.88
C ALA A 105 -20.60 8.97 -8.84
N LYS A 106 -21.32 8.44 -9.83
CA LYS A 106 -22.79 8.52 -9.93
C LYS A 106 -23.50 7.20 -9.63
N ASP A 107 -22.75 6.13 -9.36
CA ASP A 107 -23.29 4.80 -9.13
C ASP A 107 -22.69 4.18 -7.87
N PHE A 108 -23.45 4.27 -6.79
CA PHE A 108 -23.01 3.75 -5.50
C PHE A 108 -22.65 2.25 -5.52
N LYS A 109 -23.38 1.45 -6.31
CA LYS A 109 -23.09 0.00 -6.41
C LYS A 109 -21.78 -0.27 -7.12
N LYS A 110 -21.44 0.53 -8.13
CA LYS A 110 -20.13 0.46 -8.79
C LYS A 110 -19.01 0.86 -7.84
N LEU A 111 -19.20 1.94 -7.10
CA LEU A 111 -18.23 2.40 -6.11
C LEU A 111 -17.98 1.34 -5.03
N GLU A 112 -19.05 0.78 -4.47
CA GLU A 112 -18.99 -0.31 -3.50
C GLU A 112 -18.20 -1.50 -4.05
N ARG A 113 -18.52 -1.94 -5.28
CA ARG A 113 -17.82 -3.05 -5.93
C ARG A 113 -16.33 -2.76 -6.19
N MET A 114 -15.99 -1.54 -6.59
CA MET A 114 -14.59 -1.13 -6.75
C MET A 114 -13.83 -1.19 -5.43
N MET A 115 -14.46 -0.73 -4.35
CA MET A 115 -13.89 -0.81 -3.00
C MET A 115 -13.71 -2.25 -2.54
N GLU A 116 -14.69 -3.13 -2.78
CA GLU A 116 -14.60 -4.56 -2.47
C GLU A 116 -13.45 -5.25 -3.23
N ILE A 117 -13.32 -4.96 -4.53
CA ILE A 117 -12.24 -5.51 -5.35
C ILE A 117 -10.87 -4.99 -4.87
N CYS A 118 -10.77 -3.68 -4.62
CA CYS A 118 -9.54 -3.08 -4.10
C CYS A 118 -9.13 -3.70 -2.76
N ALA A 119 -10.07 -3.80 -1.82
CA ALA A 119 -9.84 -4.39 -0.52
C ALA A 119 -9.42 -5.87 -0.63
N SER A 120 -10.08 -6.64 -1.49
CA SER A 120 -9.78 -8.06 -1.70
C SER A 120 -8.39 -8.27 -2.32
N LEU A 121 -8.05 -7.49 -3.35
CA LEU A 121 -6.71 -7.52 -3.99
C LEU A 121 -5.63 -7.11 -3.01
N SER A 122 -5.83 -5.99 -2.31
CA SER A 122 -4.85 -5.48 -1.34
C SER A 122 -4.64 -6.48 -0.19
N ARG A 123 -5.71 -7.08 0.34
CA ARG A 123 -5.62 -8.12 1.36
C ARG A 123 -4.81 -9.32 0.89
N THR A 124 -5.10 -9.81 -0.31
CA THR A 124 -4.35 -10.95 -0.89
C THR A 124 -2.87 -10.62 -1.08
N LEU A 125 -2.55 -9.40 -1.52
CA LEU A 125 -1.15 -8.98 -1.66
C LEU A 125 -0.43 -8.91 -0.31
N VAL A 126 -1.11 -8.48 0.76
CA VAL A 126 -0.56 -8.52 2.13
C VAL A 126 -0.29 -9.95 2.57
N GLU A 127 -1.23 -10.87 2.37
CA GLU A 127 -1.07 -12.30 2.69
C GLU A 127 0.09 -12.95 1.93
N GLU A 128 0.32 -12.52 0.69
CA GLU A 128 1.46 -12.93 -0.13
C GLU A 128 2.77 -12.18 0.18
N HIS A 129 2.80 -11.39 1.25
CA HIS A 129 3.95 -10.55 1.63
C HIS A 129 4.45 -9.64 0.49
N CYS A 130 3.53 -9.18 -0.35
CA CYS A 130 3.81 -8.26 -1.44
C CYS A 130 3.44 -6.84 -1.06
N MET A 131 4.43 -6.02 -0.76
CA MET A 131 4.19 -4.59 -0.57
C MET A 131 3.69 -3.96 -1.86
N HIS A 132 2.70 -3.10 -1.73
CA HIS A 132 2.07 -2.45 -2.86
C HIS A 132 1.60 -1.04 -2.52
N VAL A 133 1.31 -0.26 -3.55
CA VAL A 133 0.74 1.08 -3.42
C VAL A 133 -0.71 1.03 -3.87
N VAL A 134 -1.60 1.62 -3.08
CA VAL A 134 -2.98 1.92 -3.48
C VAL A 134 -3.10 3.42 -3.68
N ALA A 135 -3.65 3.85 -4.81
CA ALA A 135 -3.73 5.26 -5.13
C ALA A 135 -5.07 5.65 -5.76
N TRP A 136 -5.58 6.80 -5.34
CA TRP A 136 -6.79 7.42 -5.87
C TRP A 136 -6.69 8.94 -5.78
N PHE A 137 -7.58 9.62 -6.49
CA PHE A 137 -7.72 11.07 -6.36
C PHE A 137 -8.88 11.37 -5.39
N ASP A 138 -8.60 12.16 -4.35
CA ASP A 138 -9.61 12.61 -3.41
C ASP A 138 -10.04 14.05 -3.73
N GLN A 139 -11.30 14.24 -4.12
CA GLN A 139 -11.83 15.55 -4.47
C GLN A 139 -11.98 16.48 -3.26
N LYS A 140 -12.25 15.94 -2.09
CA LYS A 140 -12.45 16.74 -0.87
C LYS A 140 -11.21 17.57 -0.55
N ASN A 141 -10.03 16.96 -0.71
CA ASN A 141 -8.74 17.57 -0.41
C ASN A 141 -7.98 17.99 -1.68
N VAL A 142 -8.54 17.77 -2.87
CA VAL A 142 -7.93 18.06 -4.19
C VAL A 142 -6.50 17.51 -4.28
N ARG A 143 -6.33 16.26 -3.91
CA ARG A 143 -5.01 15.61 -3.89
C ARG A 143 -5.07 14.16 -4.32
N VAL A 144 -3.94 13.67 -4.81
CA VAL A 144 -3.73 12.24 -4.97
C VAL A 144 -3.33 11.65 -3.63
N VAL A 145 -4.10 10.69 -3.18
CA VAL A 145 -3.79 9.88 -2.02
C VAL A 145 -3.00 8.66 -2.48
N ARG A 146 -1.92 8.35 -1.77
CA ARG A 146 -1.08 7.18 -2.02
C ARG A 146 -0.80 6.48 -0.70
N TRP A 147 -1.27 5.26 -0.60
CA TRP A 147 -1.01 4.41 0.55
C TRP A 147 -0.05 3.31 0.18
N ARG A 148 1.04 3.20 0.94
CA ARG A 148 1.93 2.05 0.89
C ARG A 148 1.43 1.02 1.88
N VAL A 149 0.97 -0.11 1.37
CA VAL A 149 0.43 -1.22 2.15
C VAL A 149 1.51 -2.30 2.26
N LYS A 150 1.95 -2.59 3.47
CA LYS A 150 3.01 -3.57 3.78
C LYS A 150 2.53 -4.69 4.71
N ASP A 151 1.53 -4.38 5.55
CA ASP A 151 1.02 -5.25 6.60
C ASP A 151 -0.47 -5.01 6.84
N GLU A 152 -1.04 -5.73 7.79
CA GLU A 152 -2.45 -5.65 8.11
C GLU A 152 -2.86 -4.29 8.70
N GLU A 153 -1.99 -3.66 9.48
CA GLU A 153 -2.24 -2.34 10.07
C GLU A 153 -2.39 -1.28 8.97
N THR A 154 -1.39 -1.17 8.09
CA THR A 154 -1.41 -0.23 6.96
C THR A 154 -2.52 -0.54 5.95
N PHE A 155 -2.96 -1.80 5.85
CA PHE A 155 -4.11 -2.18 5.04
C PHE A 155 -5.41 -1.57 5.59
N TYR A 156 -5.65 -1.68 6.90
CA TYR A 156 -6.87 -1.09 7.48
C TYR A 156 -6.83 0.44 7.49
N GLU A 157 -5.68 1.06 7.73
CA GLU A 157 -5.53 2.52 7.62
C GLU A 157 -5.86 3.02 6.20
N MET A 158 -5.31 2.37 5.19
CA MET A 158 -5.63 2.64 3.78
C MET A 158 -7.12 2.51 3.51
N LEU A 159 -7.73 1.43 4.00
CA LEU A 159 -9.14 1.14 3.76
C LEU A 159 -10.06 2.19 4.40
N TRP A 160 -9.74 2.65 5.60
CA TRP A 160 -10.46 3.73 6.27
C TRP A 160 -10.41 5.02 5.46
N GLU A 161 -9.23 5.44 5.00
CA GLU A 161 -9.09 6.66 4.20
C GLU A 161 -9.78 6.53 2.83
N LEU A 162 -9.72 5.36 2.22
CA LEU A 162 -10.41 5.09 0.96
C LEU A 162 -11.94 5.20 1.11
N MET A 163 -12.50 4.73 2.21
CA MET A 163 -13.96 4.80 2.47
C MET A 163 -14.45 6.23 2.74
N GLU A 164 -13.56 7.14 3.16
CA GLU A 164 -13.87 8.56 3.31
C GLU A 164 -13.63 9.37 2.03
N ALA A 165 -13.04 8.76 1.00
CA ALA A 165 -12.73 9.43 -0.26
C ALA A 165 -13.98 9.92 -0.98
N VAL A 166 -13.92 11.13 -1.49
CA VAL A 166 -14.97 11.72 -2.30
C VAL A 166 -14.59 11.63 -3.78
N PRO A 167 -15.36 10.89 -4.60
CA PRO A 167 -15.09 10.78 -6.02
C PRO A 167 -15.18 12.11 -6.75
N VAL A 168 -14.24 12.36 -7.65
CA VAL A 168 -14.29 13.51 -8.56
C VAL A 168 -15.30 13.27 -9.68
N ALA A 169 -15.97 14.33 -10.14
CA ALA A 169 -17.00 14.21 -11.18
C ALA A 169 -16.42 14.06 -12.59
N LYS A 170 -15.17 14.48 -12.81
CA LYS A 170 -14.53 14.49 -14.12
C LYS A 170 -13.26 13.65 -14.14
N ARG A 171 -13.22 12.72 -15.06
CA ARG A 171 -12.08 11.78 -15.22
C ARG A 171 -10.79 12.48 -15.62
N GLU A 172 -10.86 13.58 -16.38
CA GLU A 172 -9.68 14.33 -16.82
C GLU A 172 -8.91 14.94 -15.64
N GLU A 173 -9.62 15.40 -14.61
CA GLU A 173 -9.00 15.95 -13.40
C GLU A 173 -8.29 14.85 -12.60
N GLU A 174 -8.93 13.71 -12.47
CA GLU A 174 -8.37 12.53 -11.80
C GLU A 174 -7.14 12.00 -12.54
N GLN A 175 -7.23 11.89 -13.87
CA GLN A 175 -6.14 11.43 -14.71
C GLN A 175 -4.93 12.35 -14.62
N SER A 176 -5.12 13.64 -14.76
CA SER A 176 -4.03 14.62 -14.68
C SER A 176 -3.31 14.56 -13.34
N GLY A 177 -4.05 14.45 -12.22
CA GLY A 177 -3.47 14.35 -10.89
C GLY A 177 -2.67 13.05 -10.70
N LEU A 178 -3.21 11.92 -11.12
CA LEU A 178 -2.53 10.63 -11.00
C LEU A 178 -1.29 10.54 -11.91
N GLU A 179 -1.38 11.03 -13.15
CA GLU A 179 -0.23 11.01 -14.08
C GLU A 179 0.93 11.88 -13.58
N GLU A 180 0.66 13.06 -13.02
CA GLU A 180 1.68 13.93 -12.46
C GLU A 180 2.45 13.26 -11.34
N VAL A 181 1.71 12.64 -10.39
CA VAL A 181 2.30 12.00 -9.20
C VAL A 181 3.11 10.75 -9.58
N PHE A 182 2.66 9.99 -10.58
CA PHE A 182 3.32 8.74 -10.99
C PHE A 182 4.30 8.90 -12.15
N ARG A 183 4.57 10.12 -12.58
CA ARG A 183 5.45 10.40 -13.74
C ARG A 183 6.87 9.85 -13.56
N THR A 184 7.38 9.86 -12.34
CA THR A 184 8.74 9.42 -12.02
C THR A 184 8.80 8.02 -11.42
N GLN A 185 7.70 7.47 -10.93
CA GLN A 185 7.68 6.16 -10.28
C GLN A 185 7.46 5.03 -11.28
N LYS A 186 8.30 4.00 -11.17
CA LYS A 186 8.18 2.78 -11.98
C LYS A 186 7.61 1.66 -11.13
N PHE A 187 6.62 0.96 -11.66
CA PHE A 187 6.04 -0.23 -11.07
C PHE A 187 6.22 -1.43 -12.03
N SER A 188 6.38 -2.61 -11.47
CA SER A 188 6.36 -3.86 -12.25
C SER A 188 4.98 -4.12 -12.84
N SER A 189 3.95 -3.82 -12.05
CA SER A 189 2.56 -4.05 -12.42
C SER A 189 1.70 -2.90 -11.93
N VAL A 190 0.82 -2.41 -12.80
CA VAL A 190 -0.19 -1.43 -12.47
C VAL A 190 -1.55 -2.04 -12.74
N LEU A 191 -2.33 -2.21 -11.69
CA LEU A 191 -3.72 -2.66 -11.76
C LEU A 191 -4.61 -1.42 -11.72
N VAL A 192 -5.47 -1.30 -12.69
CA VAL A 192 -6.42 -0.18 -12.78
C VAL A 192 -7.80 -0.72 -12.49
N LEU A 193 -8.44 -0.15 -11.49
CA LEU A 193 -9.84 -0.41 -11.17
C LEU A 193 -10.66 0.76 -11.69
N ASP A 194 -11.46 0.47 -12.68
CA ASP A 194 -12.45 1.37 -13.26
C ASP A 194 -13.86 0.81 -13.07
N GLY A 195 -14.85 1.65 -13.25
CA GLY A 195 -16.25 1.25 -13.05
C GLY A 195 -16.87 0.49 -14.22
N GLN A 196 -16.06 -0.09 -15.12
CA GLN A 196 -16.55 -0.84 -16.29
C GLN A 196 -16.89 -2.28 -15.98
#